data_621940777975d7bb67a771d19fbe4cb5
#
_entry.id   621940777975d7bb67a771d19fbe4cb5
#
_cell.length_a   1.000
_cell.length_b   1.000
_cell.length_c   1.000
_cell.angle_alpha   90.00
_cell.angle_beta   90.00
_cell.angle_gamma   90.00
#
_symmetry.space_group_name_H-M   'P 1'
#
loop_
_entity.id
_entity.type
_entity.pdbx_description
1 polymer ?
#
loop_
_entity_poly.entity_id
_entity_poly.type
_entity_poly.pdbx_seq_one_letter_code
_entity_poly.pdbx_strand_id
1 'polypeptide(L)'
;MTRCLLALVLALASVDAAASDAPPCNSLGSLRWLLGDWTADNSKTSFQESWTEVAPHTFEGAGIERAKPDGSIKGGEVLRLVEMTGGVFYISKVTHNELPVAFRLNQCADGHFVFDNPAHDFPRRIEYVLAPDGRLTVNVSDGGEKGFSLNFARGAAPGDAAPILAAEDARFAAMVGADAGEMRRWFADDLAYVHSTGQVESRDQLIESITSGRTRYIAVTPAERQAVPLGPAVAMVRGRGRFQVEAGGNPLDLQIRYLAVYGNRDGIWQLRSWQSLKTP
;
A
#
# COMPACT_ATOMS: atom_id res chain seq x y z
N MET A 1 30.35 76.98 -26.79
CA MET A 1 30.14 75.61 -27.32
C MET A 1 30.45 74.62 -26.21
N THR A 2 29.43 74.23 -25.44
CA THR A 2 29.60 73.38 -24.26
C THR A 2 28.89 72.03 -24.56
N ARG A 3 29.68 70.99 -24.70
CA ARG A 3 29.16 69.62 -24.92
C ARG A 3 28.81 68.97 -23.57
N CYS A 4 27.54 68.63 -23.34
CA CYS A 4 27.07 67.82 -22.26
C CYS A 4 27.27 66.35 -22.63
N LEU A 5 28.07 65.58 -21.84
CA LEU A 5 28.15 64.12 -21.90
C LEU A 5 27.11 63.55 -20.96
N LEU A 6 26.18 62.83 -21.53
CA LEU A 6 25.19 62.01 -20.76
C LEU A 6 25.82 60.65 -20.47
N ALA A 7 26.10 60.38 -19.19
CA ALA A 7 26.57 59.05 -18.74
C ALA A 7 25.37 58.17 -18.49
N LEU A 8 25.24 57.09 -19.27
CA LEU A 8 24.23 56.07 -19.12
C LEU A 8 24.72 55.05 -18.06
N VAL A 9 24.13 55.06 -16.89
CA VAL A 9 24.38 54.02 -15.84
C VAL A 9 23.51 52.82 -16.12
N LEU A 10 24.10 51.71 -16.59
CA LEU A 10 23.44 50.41 -16.66
C LEU A 10 23.43 49.82 -15.26
N ALA A 11 22.24 49.72 -14.64
CA ALA A 11 22.01 48.91 -13.44
C ALA A 11 21.92 47.45 -13.85
N LEU A 12 22.94 46.66 -13.54
CA LEU A 12 22.89 45.18 -13.59
C LEU A 12 22.04 44.70 -12.40
N ALA A 13 20.82 44.25 -12.67
CA ALA A 13 20.04 43.52 -11.70
C ALA A 13 20.63 42.09 -11.57
N SER A 14 21.30 41.84 -10.48
CA SER A 14 21.68 40.48 -10.08
C SER A 14 20.39 39.70 -9.73
N VAL A 15 20.05 38.73 -10.53
CA VAL A 15 19.04 37.74 -10.19
C VAL A 15 19.70 36.78 -9.19
N ASP A 16 19.44 36.97 -7.90
CA ASP A 16 19.75 35.96 -6.91
C ASP A 16 18.88 34.74 -7.22
N ALA A 17 19.51 33.70 -7.78
CA ALA A 17 18.89 32.38 -7.86
C ALA A 17 18.73 31.91 -6.42
N ALA A 18 17.49 31.89 -5.92
CA ALA A 18 17.17 31.25 -4.67
C ALA A 18 17.64 29.78 -4.76
N ALA A 19 18.66 29.43 -3.98
CA ALA A 19 19.07 28.05 -3.81
C ALA A 19 17.83 27.30 -3.28
N SER A 20 17.41 26.26 -4.00
CA SER A 20 16.33 25.39 -3.53
C SER A 20 16.79 24.77 -2.20
N ASP A 21 16.05 25.01 -1.12
CA ASP A 21 16.23 24.38 0.18
C ASP A 21 15.87 22.89 0.09
N ALA A 22 16.61 22.13 -0.73
CA ALA A 22 16.50 20.67 -0.71
C ALA A 22 17.03 20.18 0.66
N PRO A 23 16.27 19.36 1.37
CA PRO A 23 16.71 18.84 2.67
C PRO A 23 18.05 18.10 2.50
N PRO A 24 18.97 18.27 3.46
CA PRO A 24 20.29 17.68 3.35
C PRO A 24 20.21 16.14 3.40
N CYS A 25 21.14 15.45 2.73
CA CYS A 25 21.25 13.99 2.68
C CYS A 25 21.48 13.30 4.04
N ASN A 26 21.44 14.00 5.13
CA ASN A 26 21.58 13.49 6.49
C ASN A 26 20.24 13.40 7.23
N SER A 27 19.11 13.59 6.55
CA SER A 27 17.78 13.55 7.15
C SER A 27 16.84 12.64 6.37
N LEU A 28 15.97 11.91 7.09
CA LEU A 28 14.88 11.13 6.53
C LEU A 28 13.79 11.98 5.87
N GLY A 29 13.79 13.28 6.11
CA GLY A 29 12.84 14.20 5.49
C GLY A 29 12.81 14.12 3.96
N SER A 30 13.98 13.94 3.34
CA SER A 30 14.12 13.78 1.88
C SER A 30 13.62 12.45 1.34
N LEU A 31 13.48 11.42 2.19
CA LEU A 31 13.03 10.09 1.81
C LEU A 31 11.54 9.83 2.08
N ARG A 32 10.77 10.82 2.55
CA ARG A 32 9.34 10.64 2.89
C ARG A 32 8.47 10.18 1.72
N TRP A 33 8.89 10.45 0.49
CA TRP A 33 8.20 9.96 -0.71
C TRP A 33 8.22 8.43 -0.83
N LEU A 34 9.17 7.73 -0.16
CA LEU A 34 9.26 6.27 -0.15
C LEU A 34 8.15 5.63 0.69
N LEU A 35 7.59 6.36 1.67
CA LEU A 35 6.53 5.84 2.54
C LEU A 35 5.34 5.35 1.73
N GLY A 36 4.83 4.19 2.09
CA GLY A 36 3.72 3.53 1.43
C GLY A 36 4.09 2.15 0.88
N ASP A 37 3.24 1.64 0.02
CA ASP A 37 3.42 0.34 -0.61
C ASP A 37 3.88 0.48 -2.04
N TRP A 38 4.77 -0.45 -2.41
CA TRP A 38 5.35 -0.55 -3.73
C TRP A 38 5.25 -2.00 -4.20
N THR A 39 4.82 -2.21 -5.44
CA THR A 39 4.65 -3.54 -6.02
C THR A 39 5.37 -3.65 -7.34
N ALA A 40 6.07 -4.77 -7.55
CA ALA A 40 6.72 -5.10 -8.80
C ALA A 40 6.39 -6.53 -9.20
N ASP A 41 6.13 -6.73 -10.47
CA ASP A 41 5.73 -8.02 -11.02
C ASP A 41 6.60 -8.42 -12.19
N ASN A 42 6.93 -9.70 -12.26
CA ASN A 42 7.46 -10.32 -13.47
C ASN A 42 6.65 -11.60 -13.79
N SER A 43 7.07 -12.36 -14.81
CA SER A 43 6.33 -13.56 -15.22
C SER A 43 6.33 -14.69 -14.18
N LYS A 44 7.23 -14.67 -13.19
CA LYS A 44 7.43 -15.77 -12.22
C LYS A 44 7.12 -15.38 -10.79
N THR A 45 7.38 -14.12 -10.43
CA THR A 45 7.29 -13.64 -9.05
C THR A 45 6.62 -12.26 -8.98
N SER A 46 6.03 -11.97 -7.84
CA SER A 46 5.62 -10.63 -7.41
C SER A 46 6.47 -10.20 -6.23
N PHE A 47 6.84 -8.92 -6.22
CA PHE A 47 7.56 -8.28 -5.13
C PHE A 47 6.68 -7.21 -4.52
N GLN A 48 6.70 -7.12 -3.21
CA GLN A 48 6.07 -6.06 -2.46
C GLN A 48 7.07 -5.49 -1.48
N GLU A 49 7.18 -4.16 -1.46
CA GLU A 49 7.96 -3.43 -0.48
C GLU A 49 7.05 -2.40 0.18
N SER A 50 7.07 -2.33 1.49
CA SER A 50 6.24 -1.39 2.27
C SER A 50 7.12 -0.58 3.22
N TRP A 51 6.77 0.71 3.42
CA TRP A 51 7.48 1.61 4.31
C TRP A 51 6.51 2.41 5.16
N THR A 52 6.78 2.46 6.48
CA THR A 52 5.97 3.19 7.46
C THR A 52 6.88 4.02 8.36
N GLU A 53 6.53 5.28 8.60
CA GLU A 53 7.18 6.09 9.62
C GLU A 53 6.72 5.63 11.01
N VAL A 54 7.64 5.10 11.81
CA VAL A 54 7.36 4.62 13.17
C VAL A 54 7.87 5.59 14.24
N ALA A 55 8.80 6.46 13.87
CA ALA A 55 9.30 7.56 14.70
C ALA A 55 9.89 8.67 13.80
N PRO A 56 10.08 9.90 14.28
CA PRO A 56 10.60 11.02 13.48
C PRO A 56 11.92 10.74 12.75
N HIS A 57 12.72 9.81 13.27
CA HIS A 57 14.04 9.45 12.74
C HIS A 57 14.14 7.99 12.34
N THR A 58 12.99 7.33 12.12
CA THR A 58 12.95 5.89 11.77
C THR A 58 11.77 5.57 10.88
N PHE A 59 12.07 5.00 9.70
CA PHE A 59 11.10 4.30 8.88
C PHE A 59 11.35 2.80 8.97
N GLU A 60 10.31 2.02 9.17
CA GLU A 60 10.36 0.56 9.07
C GLU A 60 9.73 0.10 7.78
N GLY A 61 10.34 -0.91 7.18
CA GLY A 61 9.89 -1.50 5.93
C GLY A 61 9.95 -3.01 5.96
N ALA A 62 9.29 -3.61 4.98
CA ALA A 62 9.34 -5.04 4.72
C ALA A 62 9.33 -5.28 3.21
N GLY A 63 10.18 -6.19 2.77
CA GLY A 63 10.20 -6.71 1.41
C GLY A 63 9.73 -8.16 1.40
N ILE A 64 8.84 -8.53 0.46
CA ILE A 64 8.35 -9.90 0.30
C ILE A 64 8.36 -10.26 -1.18
N GLU A 65 9.00 -11.40 -1.49
CA GLU A 65 8.92 -12.04 -2.79
C GLU A 65 7.98 -13.25 -2.73
N ARG A 66 7.04 -13.33 -3.69
CA ARG A 66 6.09 -14.44 -3.81
C ARG A 66 6.19 -15.08 -5.18
N ALA A 67 6.09 -16.40 -5.22
CA ALA A 67 5.97 -17.11 -6.49
C ALA A 67 4.58 -16.90 -7.11
N LYS A 68 4.51 -16.84 -8.42
CA LYS A 68 3.30 -17.02 -9.20
C LYS A 68 3.30 -18.47 -9.75
N PRO A 69 2.19 -19.19 -9.74
CA PRO A 69 0.81 -18.81 -9.51
C PRO A 69 0.28 -19.09 -8.09
N ASP A 70 1.04 -19.73 -7.20
CA ASP A 70 0.53 -20.26 -5.91
C ASP A 70 0.64 -19.25 -4.74
N GLY A 71 1.31 -18.11 -4.94
CA GLY A 71 1.50 -17.08 -3.92
C GLY A 71 2.46 -17.48 -2.79
N SER A 72 3.19 -18.59 -2.91
CA SER A 72 4.15 -19.03 -1.88
C SER A 72 5.27 -18.03 -1.68
N ILE A 73 5.64 -17.78 -0.42
CA ILE A 73 6.75 -16.86 -0.09
C ILE A 73 8.07 -17.50 -0.50
N LYS A 74 8.84 -16.81 -1.34
CA LYS A 74 10.17 -17.21 -1.80
C LYS A 74 11.28 -16.54 -1.00
N GLY A 75 11.05 -15.32 -0.57
CA GLY A 75 12.00 -14.54 0.20
C GLY A 75 11.31 -13.42 0.95
N GLY A 76 12.01 -12.88 1.92
CA GLY A 76 11.53 -11.75 2.69
C GLY A 76 12.68 -11.06 3.40
N GLU A 77 12.49 -9.78 3.65
CA GLU A 77 13.43 -8.95 4.38
C GLU A 77 12.70 -7.97 5.29
N VAL A 78 13.32 -7.68 6.41
CA VAL A 78 12.94 -6.58 7.30
C VAL A 78 13.89 -5.43 7.04
N LEU A 79 13.33 -4.26 6.83
CA LEU A 79 14.03 -3.07 6.40
C LEU A 79 13.91 -1.96 7.43
N ARG A 80 14.94 -1.13 7.56
CA ARG A 80 14.92 0.10 8.34
C ARG A 80 15.69 1.19 7.64
N LEU A 81 15.12 2.39 7.62
CA LEU A 81 15.84 3.63 7.40
C LEU A 81 15.94 4.35 8.73
N VAL A 82 17.15 4.61 9.18
CA VAL A 82 17.41 5.24 10.49
C VAL A 82 18.32 6.44 10.31
N GLU A 83 17.87 7.58 10.83
CA GLU A 83 18.72 8.76 10.98
C GLU A 83 19.47 8.66 12.30
N MET A 84 20.78 8.64 12.21
CA MET A 84 21.69 8.57 13.36
C MET A 84 22.72 9.68 13.27
N THR A 85 23.48 9.89 14.36
CA THR A 85 24.60 10.85 14.34
C THR A 85 25.55 10.53 13.19
N GLY A 86 25.65 11.47 12.25
CA GLY A 86 26.53 11.37 11.09
C GLY A 86 25.90 10.84 9.81
N GLY A 87 24.60 10.56 9.75
CA GLY A 87 23.94 10.23 8.48
C GLY A 87 22.70 9.36 8.59
N VAL A 88 22.18 8.97 7.42
CA VAL A 88 21.07 8.05 7.27
C VAL A 88 21.57 6.68 6.85
N PHE A 89 21.02 5.64 7.43
CA PHE A 89 21.40 4.26 7.17
C PHE A 89 20.19 3.44 6.73
N TYR A 90 20.37 2.69 5.65
CA TYR A 90 19.49 1.62 5.24
C TYR A 90 19.98 0.32 5.86
N ILE A 91 19.13 -0.35 6.61
CA ILE A 91 19.46 -1.59 7.31
C ILE A 91 18.54 -2.67 6.78
N SER A 92 19.10 -3.72 6.17
CA SER A 92 18.36 -4.87 5.67
C SER A 92 18.70 -6.13 6.44
N LYS A 93 17.67 -6.87 6.83
CA LYS A 93 17.79 -8.23 7.38
C LYS A 93 16.99 -9.19 6.50
N VAL A 94 17.68 -9.82 5.58
CA VAL A 94 17.11 -10.90 4.75
C VAL A 94 17.05 -12.20 5.54
N THR A 95 16.13 -13.09 5.16
CA THR A 95 15.82 -14.32 5.91
C THR A 95 17.05 -15.21 6.12
N HIS A 96 17.97 -15.30 5.14
CA HIS A 96 19.12 -16.21 5.19
C HIS A 96 20.37 -15.60 5.83
N ASN A 97 20.41 -14.28 6.09
CA ASN A 97 21.53 -13.68 6.80
C ASN A 97 21.40 -13.88 8.33
N GLU A 98 22.50 -14.14 8.99
CA GLU A 98 22.52 -14.22 10.47
C GLU A 98 22.28 -12.85 11.11
N LEU A 99 22.94 -11.81 10.60
CA LEU A 99 22.87 -10.44 11.10
C LEU A 99 22.33 -9.48 10.03
N PRO A 100 21.74 -8.34 10.43
CA PRO A 100 21.37 -7.29 9.49
C PRO A 100 22.61 -6.64 8.88
N VAL A 101 22.48 -6.13 7.68
CA VAL A 101 23.52 -5.39 6.95
C VAL A 101 23.11 -3.93 6.84
N ALA A 102 24.03 -3.00 7.18
CA ALA A 102 23.80 -1.57 7.10
C ALA A 102 24.51 -0.95 5.90
N PHE A 103 23.82 -0.08 5.18
CA PHE A 103 24.33 0.71 4.05
C PHE A 103 24.15 2.18 4.40
N ARG A 104 25.18 3.01 4.17
CA ARG A 104 25.11 4.44 4.44
C ARG A 104 24.61 5.21 3.24
N LEU A 105 23.73 6.18 3.46
CA LEU A 105 23.31 7.13 2.43
C LEU A 105 24.51 8.01 2.02
N ASN A 106 24.91 7.91 0.77
CA ASN A 106 26.05 8.63 0.18
C ASN A 106 25.64 9.70 -0.82
N GLN A 107 24.54 9.46 -1.55
CA GLN A 107 24.03 10.40 -2.54
C GLN A 107 22.53 10.56 -2.34
N CYS A 108 22.07 11.79 -2.39
CA CYS A 108 20.67 12.11 -2.43
C CYS A 108 20.42 13.28 -3.36
N ALA A 109 19.41 13.12 -4.18
CA ALA A 109 18.82 14.16 -4.98
C ALA A 109 17.30 13.98 -4.92
N ASP A 110 16.55 14.87 -5.53
CA ASP A 110 15.10 14.72 -5.60
C ASP A 110 14.74 13.42 -6.32
N GLY A 111 14.11 12.50 -5.58
CA GLY A 111 13.75 11.17 -6.08
C GLY A 111 14.92 10.19 -6.34
N HIS A 112 16.17 10.51 -5.96
CA HIS A 112 17.32 9.64 -6.21
C HIS A 112 18.18 9.49 -4.95
N PHE A 113 18.36 8.25 -4.47
CA PHE A 113 19.09 7.92 -3.25
C PHE A 113 20.00 6.72 -3.46
N VAL A 114 21.24 6.84 -3.01
CA VAL A 114 22.25 5.79 -3.11
C VAL A 114 22.78 5.47 -1.72
N PHE A 115 22.62 4.21 -1.34
CA PHE A 115 23.15 3.64 -0.08
C PHE A 115 24.30 2.70 -0.42
N ASP A 116 25.44 2.89 0.21
CA ASP A 116 26.64 2.10 -0.02
C ASP A 116 27.15 1.39 1.25
N ASN A 117 27.61 0.16 1.05
CA ASN A 117 28.47 -0.58 1.98
C ASN A 117 29.60 -1.25 1.22
N PRO A 118 30.74 -0.58 0.99
CA PRO A 118 31.84 -1.13 0.20
C PRO A 118 32.55 -2.33 0.86
N ALA A 119 32.33 -2.57 2.16
CA ALA A 119 32.89 -3.70 2.89
C ALA A 119 32.04 -4.98 2.78
N HIS A 120 30.77 -4.87 2.30
CA HIS A 120 29.91 -6.04 2.09
C HIS A 120 30.32 -6.79 0.82
N ASP A 121 30.06 -8.09 0.76
CA ASP A 121 30.36 -8.91 -0.41
C ASP A 121 29.40 -8.62 -1.57
N PHE A 122 28.09 -8.78 -1.34
CA PHE A 122 27.01 -8.41 -2.28
C PHE A 122 25.67 -8.32 -1.53
N PRO A 123 24.84 -7.26 -1.81
CA PRO A 123 25.20 -6.08 -2.60
C PRO A 123 26.15 -5.13 -1.85
N ARG A 124 26.82 -4.25 -2.61
CA ARG A 124 27.59 -3.11 -2.04
C ARG A 124 26.85 -1.79 -2.20
N ARG A 125 25.89 -1.75 -3.13
CA ARG A 125 25.10 -0.56 -3.45
C ARG A 125 23.64 -0.91 -3.61
N ILE A 126 22.78 -0.07 -3.02
CA ILE A 126 21.34 -0.07 -3.18
C ILE A 126 20.95 1.34 -3.59
N GLU A 127 20.28 1.46 -4.74
CA GLU A 127 19.92 2.73 -5.34
C GLU A 127 18.41 2.77 -5.60
N TYR A 128 17.76 3.82 -5.13
CA TYR A 128 16.35 4.10 -5.33
C TYR A 128 16.18 5.29 -6.27
N VAL A 129 15.47 5.10 -7.37
CA VAL A 129 15.21 6.14 -8.38
C VAL A 129 13.72 6.26 -8.63
N LEU A 130 13.12 7.37 -8.19
CA LEU A 130 11.72 7.70 -8.46
C LEU A 130 11.64 8.51 -9.76
N ALA A 131 10.99 7.94 -10.77
CA ALA A 131 10.75 8.62 -12.03
C ALA A 131 9.62 9.67 -11.91
N PRO A 132 9.57 10.68 -12.80
CA PRO A 132 8.52 11.70 -12.78
C PRO A 132 7.09 11.16 -12.94
N ASP A 133 6.94 9.98 -13.54
CA ASP A 133 5.65 9.29 -13.69
C ASP A 133 5.25 8.46 -12.45
N GLY A 134 6.03 8.54 -11.36
CA GLY A 134 5.77 7.88 -10.09
C GLY A 134 6.23 6.42 -10.03
N ARG A 135 6.90 5.89 -11.06
CA ARG A 135 7.53 4.57 -11.00
C ARG A 135 8.83 4.64 -10.21
N LEU A 136 9.08 3.61 -9.43
CA LEU A 136 10.29 3.48 -8.62
C LEU A 136 11.15 2.35 -9.17
N THR A 137 12.40 2.65 -9.50
CA THR A 137 13.41 1.64 -9.82
C THR A 137 14.34 1.45 -8.62
N VAL A 138 14.52 0.22 -8.18
CA VAL A 138 15.49 -0.16 -7.15
C VAL A 138 16.59 -0.98 -7.81
N ASN A 139 17.80 -0.44 -7.82
CA ASN A 139 18.98 -1.09 -8.35
C ASN A 139 19.81 -1.68 -7.20
N VAL A 140 20.12 -2.95 -7.28
CA VAL A 140 20.93 -3.67 -6.28
C VAL A 140 22.18 -4.18 -6.98
N SER A 141 23.36 -3.73 -6.56
CA SER A 141 24.60 -4.02 -7.28
C SER A 141 25.83 -4.16 -6.37
N ASP A 142 26.93 -4.63 -6.97
CA ASP A 142 28.26 -4.59 -6.34
C ASP A 142 28.97 -3.23 -6.48
N GLY A 143 28.25 -2.22 -7.02
CA GLY A 143 28.79 -0.92 -7.40
C GLY A 143 29.43 -0.88 -8.79
N GLY A 144 29.45 -2.01 -9.50
CA GLY A 144 29.94 -2.18 -10.88
C GLY A 144 28.86 -2.81 -11.77
N GLU A 145 29.27 -3.80 -12.59
CA GLU A 145 28.38 -4.42 -13.58
C GLU A 145 27.48 -5.53 -13.04
N LYS A 146 27.82 -6.12 -11.89
CA LYS A 146 27.01 -7.19 -11.30
C LYS A 146 25.87 -6.60 -10.49
N GLY A 147 24.65 -6.94 -10.89
CA GLY A 147 23.44 -6.47 -10.17
C GLY A 147 22.16 -6.87 -10.86
N PHE A 148 21.05 -6.38 -10.30
CA PHE A 148 19.71 -6.51 -10.86
C PHE A 148 18.87 -5.27 -10.49
N SER A 149 17.78 -5.08 -11.22
CA SER A 149 16.85 -3.99 -10.98
C SER A 149 15.45 -4.53 -10.78
N LEU A 150 14.72 -3.90 -9.87
CA LEU A 150 13.29 -4.09 -9.65
C LEU A 150 12.56 -2.80 -10.02
N ASN A 151 11.51 -2.91 -10.82
CA ASN A 151 10.69 -1.77 -11.21
C ASN A 151 9.34 -1.85 -10.50
N PHE A 152 9.13 -0.95 -9.57
CA PHE A 152 7.94 -0.89 -8.75
C PHE A 152 6.96 0.17 -9.28
N ALA A 153 5.68 -0.15 -9.20
CA ALA A 153 4.61 0.83 -9.20
C ALA A 153 4.18 1.12 -7.76
N ARG A 154 3.70 2.32 -7.51
CA ARG A 154 3.12 2.63 -6.21
C ARG A 154 1.88 1.77 -6.00
N GLY A 155 1.87 0.99 -4.95
CA GLY A 155 0.68 0.32 -4.45
C GLY A 155 -0.34 1.34 -3.91
N ALA A 156 -1.53 0.92 -3.61
CA ALA A 156 -2.46 1.77 -2.86
C ALA A 156 -1.78 2.21 -1.57
N ALA A 157 -1.80 3.52 -1.30
CA ALA A 157 -1.13 4.08 -0.12
C ALA A 157 -1.60 3.35 1.15
N PRO A 158 -0.68 3.02 2.11
CA PRO A 158 -1.10 2.57 3.42
C PRO A 158 -2.00 3.65 4.01
N GLY A 159 -3.27 3.33 4.20
CA GLY A 159 -4.27 4.29 4.64
C GLY A 159 -5.23 4.77 3.55
N ASP A 160 -5.04 4.44 2.27
CA ASP A 160 -6.09 4.70 1.28
C ASP A 160 -7.28 3.76 1.51
N ALA A 161 -8.31 4.34 2.11
CA ALA A 161 -9.58 3.66 2.38
C ALA A 161 -10.43 3.48 1.11
N ALA A 162 -10.17 4.25 0.06
CA ALA A 162 -11.04 4.31 -1.11
C ALA A 162 -11.14 2.98 -1.88
N PRO A 163 -10.06 2.24 -2.18
CA PRO A 163 -10.17 0.96 -2.86
C PRO A 163 -10.90 -0.10 -2.03
N ILE A 164 -10.74 -0.06 -0.70
CA ILE A 164 -11.41 -0.99 0.23
C ILE A 164 -12.90 -0.72 0.27
N LEU A 165 -13.29 0.56 0.38
CA LEU A 165 -14.70 0.96 0.38
C LEU A 165 -15.35 0.74 -0.98
N ALA A 166 -14.62 0.93 -2.08
CA ALA A 166 -15.10 0.61 -3.43
C ALA A 166 -15.37 -0.91 -3.60
N ALA A 167 -14.48 -1.76 -3.08
CA ALA A 167 -14.69 -3.21 -3.06
C ALA A 167 -15.90 -3.61 -2.21
N GLU A 168 -16.13 -2.92 -1.09
CA GLU A 168 -17.31 -3.14 -0.26
C GLU A 168 -18.60 -2.73 -0.99
N ASP A 169 -18.61 -1.60 -1.69
CA ASP A 169 -19.76 -1.15 -2.48
C ASP A 169 -20.06 -2.14 -3.63
N ALA A 170 -19.05 -2.59 -4.36
CA ALA A 170 -19.18 -3.59 -5.42
C ALA A 170 -19.72 -4.92 -4.88
N ARG A 171 -19.24 -5.35 -3.72
CA ARG A 171 -19.73 -6.54 -3.02
C ARG A 171 -21.21 -6.41 -2.64
N PHE A 172 -21.63 -5.30 -2.07
CA PHE A 172 -23.04 -5.08 -1.74
C PHE A 172 -23.91 -5.07 -3.00
N ALA A 173 -23.43 -4.43 -4.08
CA ALA A 173 -24.14 -4.44 -5.38
C ALA A 173 -24.28 -5.87 -5.92
N ALA A 174 -23.24 -6.69 -5.85
CA ALA A 174 -23.27 -8.10 -6.26
C ALA A 174 -24.29 -8.92 -5.46
N MET A 175 -24.39 -8.68 -4.14
CA MET A 175 -25.40 -9.34 -3.28
C MET A 175 -26.83 -8.91 -3.63
N VAL A 176 -27.06 -7.63 -3.86
CA VAL A 176 -28.38 -7.10 -4.28
C VAL A 176 -28.77 -7.62 -5.66
N GLY A 177 -27.80 -7.70 -6.60
CA GLY A 177 -28.01 -8.24 -7.93
C GLY A 177 -28.09 -9.77 -8.00
N ALA A 178 -27.84 -10.48 -6.90
CA ALA A 178 -27.72 -11.94 -6.84
C ALA A 178 -26.74 -12.51 -7.88
N ASP A 179 -25.69 -11.75 -8.22
CA ASP A 179 -24.69 -12.13 -9.22
C ASP A 179 -23.63 -13.05 -8.61
N ALA A 180 -23.72 -14.34 -8.92
CA ALA A 180 -22.80 -15.35 -8.42
C ALA A 180 -21.36 -15.14 -8.88
N GLY A 181 -21.15 -14.61 -10.09
CA GLY A 181 -19.82 -14.34 -10.65
C GLY A 181 -19.11 -13.20 -9.90
N GLU A 182 -19.81 -12.07 -9.77
CA GLU A 182 -19.31 -10.93 -9.02
C GLU A 182 -19.17 -11.26 -7.53
N MET A 183 -20.09 -11.99 -6.91
CA MET A 183 -19.91 -12.42 -5.52
C MET A 183 -18.65 -13.26 -5.34
N ARG A 184 -18.32 -14.20 -6.24
CA ARG A 184 -17.05 -14.96 -6.18
C ARG A 184 -15.82 -14.08 -6.35
N ARG A 185 -15.93 -13.00 -7.11
CA ARG A 185 -14.84 -12.03 -7.26
C ARG A 185 -14.55 -11.29 -5.97
N TRP A 186 -15.57 -10.90 -5.22
CA TRP A 186 -15.47 -10.06 -4.03
C TRP A 186 -15.43 -10.84 -2.72
N PHE A 187 -15.73 -12.14 -2.72
CA PHE A 187 -15.63 -13.02 -1.55
C PHE A 187 -14.39 -13.90 -1.66
N ALA A 188 -13.57 -13.93 -0.62
CA ALA A 188 -12.43 -14.84 -0.55
C ALA A 188 -12.89 -16.32 -0.41
N ASP A 189 -12.06 -17.26 -0.86
CA ASP A 189 -12.37 -18.69 -0.80
C ASP A 189 -12.61 -19.19 0.64
N ASP A 190 -11.94 -18.54 1.60
CA ASP A 190 -11.98 -18.86 3.04
C ASP A 190 -12.95 -17.94 3.83
N LEU A 191 -13.92 -17.34 3.17
CA LEU A 191 -14.89 -16.45 3.81
C LEU A 191 -15.61 -17.14 4.97
N ALA A 192 -15.63 -16.46 6.12
CA ALA A 192 -16.54 -16.74 7.24
C ALA A 192 -17.54 -15.57 7.39
N TYR A 193 -18.81 -15.81 7.06
CA TYR A 193 -19.86 -14.81 7.12
C TYR A 193 -20.78 -15.06 8.31
N VAL A 194 -20.61 -14.26 9.37
CA VAL A 194 -21.40 -14.37 10.61
C VAL A 194 -22.57 -13.40 10.57
N HIS A 195 -23.77 -13.96 10.52
CA HIS A 195 -25.01 -13.19 10.55
C HIS A 195 -25.31 -12.62 11.94
N SER A 196 -26.18 -11.62 12.00
CA SER A 196 -26.62 -11.03 13.28
C SER A 196 -27.41 -12.01 14.18
N THR A 197 -27.76 -13.18 13.68
CA THR A 197 -28.35 -14.31 14.44
C THR A 197 -27.31 -15.24 15.03
N GLY A 198 -26.03 -15.08 14.68
CA GLY A 198 -24.95 -15.98 15.04
C GLY A 198 -24.74 -17.14 14.05
N GLN A 199 -25.60 -17.30 13.04
CA GLN A 199 -25.39 -18.30 11.97
C GLN A 199 -24.13 -17.93 11.20
N VAL A 200 -23.32 -18.94 10.82
CA VAL A 200 -22.10 -18.79 10.02
C VAL A 200 -22.30 -19.47 8.67
N GLU A 201 -22.00 -18.77 7.61
CA GLU A 201 -21.99 -19.31 6.25
C GLU A 201 -20.60 -19.18 5.63
N SER A 202 -20.16 -20.20 4.90
CA SER A 202 -19.01 -20.12 3.99
C SER A 202 -19.37 -19.29 2.75
N ARG A 203 -18.36 -18.97 1.93
CA ARG A 203 -18.58 -18.29 0.65
C ARG A 203 -19.66 -18.95 -0.20
N ASP A 204 -19.49 -20.26 -0.43
CA ASP A 204 -20.38 -20.97 -1.36
C ASP A 204 -21.80 -21.16 -0.77
N GLN A 205 -21.93 -21.32 0.54
CA GLN A 205 -23.22 -21.36 1.23
C GLN A 205 -23.95 -20.02 1.13
N LEU A 206 -23.24 -18.90 1.32
CA LEU A 206 -23.81 -17.56 1.21
C LEU A 206 -24.26 -17.28 -0.23
N ILE A 207 -23.42 -17.58 -1.23
CA ILE A 207 -23.75 -17.41 -2.65
C ILE A 207 -24.99 -18.24 -3.01
N GLU A 208 -25.02 -19.52 -2.60
CA GLU A 208 -26.20 -20.39 -2.84
C GLU A 208 -27.45 -19.85 -2.14
N SER A 209 -27.34 -19.37 -0.90
CA SER A 209 -28.47 -18.77 -0.16
C SER A 209 -29.08 -17.58 -0.92
N ILE A 210 -28.21 -16.73 -1.52
CA ILE A 210 -28.64 -15.55 -2.28
C ILE A 210 -29.18 -15.95 -3.65
N THR A 211 -28.47 -16.76 -4.41
CA THR A 211 -28.85 -17.12 -5.78
C THR A 211 -30.08 -18.02 -5.86
N SER A 212 -30.34 -18.85 -4.84
CA SER A 212 -31.58 -19.64 -4.74
C SER A 212 -32.79 -18.81 -4.31
N GLY A 213 -32.60 -17.55 -3.90
CA GLY A 213 -33.66 -16.71 -3.37
C GLY A 213 -34.06 -17.01 -1.93
N ARG A 214 -33.38 -17.94 -1.24
CA ARG A 214 -33.61 -18.21 0.19
C ARG A 214 -33.34 -16.98 1.04
N THR A 215 -32.33 -16.19 0.66
CA THR A 215 -32.04 -14.85 1.17
C THR A 215 -31.95 -13.89 -0.01
N ARG A 216 -32.76 -12.85 -0.01
CA ARG A 216 -32.74 -11.84 -1.07
C ARG A 216 -32.39 -10.49 -0.46
N TYR A 217 -31.28 -9.90 -0.86
CA TYR A 217 -30.92 -8.54 -0.53
C TYR A 217 -31.64 -7.60 -1.48
N ILE A 218 -32.54 -6.76 -0.94
CA ILE A 218 -33.32 -5.79 -1.71
C ILE A 218 -32.55 -4.49 -1.85
N ALA A 219 -31.97 -4.01 -0.75
CA ALA A 219 -31.11 -2.85 -0.72
C ALA A 219 -30.13 -2.90 0.47
N VAL A 220 -28.95 -2.39 0.25
CA VAL A 220 -27.95 -2.12 1.30
C VAL A 220 -27.57 -0.66 1.19
N THR A 221 -27.82 0.09 2.26
CA THR A 221 -27.53 1.53 2.34
C THR A 221 -26.55 1.77 3.50
N PRO A 222 -25.23 1.80 3.23
CA PRO A 222 -24.27 2.16 4.25
C PRO A 222 -24.47 3.60 4.73
N ALA A 223 -24.44 3.83 6.04
CA ALA A 223 -24.59 5.15 6.65
C ALA A 223 -23.26 5.71 7.14
N GLU A 224 -22.47 4.89 7.83
CA GLU A 224 -21.14 5.24 8.33
C GLU A 224 -20.19 4.09 8.03
N ARG A 225 -19.01 4.41 7.51
CA ARG A 225 -17.97 3.43 7.24
C ARG A 225 -16.59 4.02 7.54
N GLN A 226 -15.78 3.24 8.18
CA GLN A 226 -14.38 3.54 8.41
C GLN A 226 -13.54 2.34 7.98
N ALA A 227 -12.83 2.47 6.88
CA ALA A 227 -11.81 1.51 6.51
C ALA A 227 -10.50 1.82 7.24
N VAL A 228 -9.91 0.80 7.83
CA VAL A 228 -8.65 0.86 8.57
C VAL A 228 -7.72 -0.18 7.96
N PRO A 229 -6.76 0.23 7.12
CA PRO A 229 -5.70 -0.64 6.68
C PRO A 229 -4.89 -1.16 7.86
N LEU A 230 -4.66 -2.46 7.91
CA LEU A 230 -3.89 -3.14 8.96
C LEU A 230 -2.52 -3.60 8.44
N GLY A 231 -2.29 -3.38 7.15
CA GLY A 231 -1.08 -3.74 6.41
C GLY A 231 -1.37 -3.71 4.91
N PRO A 232 -0.37 -4.01 4.09
CA PRO A 232 -0.48 -3.89 2.63
C PRO A 232 -1.51 -4.85 2.02
N ALA A 233 -1.80 -5.96 2.68
CA ALA A 233 -2.70 -6.98 2.17
C ALA A 233 -3.92 -7.24 3.06
N VAL A 234 -4.12 -6.46 4.13
CA VAL A 234 -5.22 -6.67 5.08
C VAL A 234 -5.81 -5.32 5.50
N ALA A 235 -7.13 -5.23 5.50
CA ALA A 235 -7.86 -4.09 6.00
C ALA A 235 -9.09 -4.53 6.79
N MET A 236 -9.52 -3.66 7.69
CA MET A 236 -10.74 -3.80 8.46
C MET A 236 -11.68 -2.65 8.12
N VAL A 237 -12.98 -2.97 7.91
CA VAL A 237 -14.02 -1.96 7.80
C VAL A 237 -14.96 -2.09 9.01
N ARG A 238 -15.14 -0.99 9.73
CA ARG A 238 -16.21 -0.84 10.71
C ARG A 238 -17.31 -0.03 10.06
N GLY A 239 -18.54 -0.54 10.09
CA GLY A 239 -19.63 0.16 9.47
C GLY A 239 -20.96 -0.02 10.17
N ARG A 240 -21.88 0.84 9.79
CA ARG A 240 -23.31 0.67 10.04
C ARG A 240 -24.11 1.05 8.81
N GLY A 241 -25.28 0.46 8.67
CA GLY A 241 -26.17 0.73 7.54
C GLY A 241 -27.51 0.06 7.70
N ARG A 242 -28.41 0.41 6.78
CA ARG A 242 -29.72 -0.20 6.64
C ARG A 242 -29.67 -1.32 5.62
N PHE A 243 -30.15 -2.49 6.00
CA PHE A 243 -30.20 -3.67 5.18
C PHE A 243 -31.67 -4.11 5.00
N GLN A 244 -32.19 -3.98 3.80
CA GLN A 244 -33.49 -4.48 3.43
C GLN A 244 -33.31 -5.85 2.78
N VAL A 245 -33.80 -6.88 3.45
CA VAL A 245 -33.56 -8.28 3.08
C VAL A 245 -34.88 -9.02 3.18
N GLU A 246 -35.09 -10.00 2.33
CA GLU A 246 -36.15 -11.00 2.47
C GLU A 246 -35.50 -12.34 2.80
N ALA A 247 -35.91 -12.96 3.89
CA ALA A 247 -35.36 -14.25 4.34
C ALA A 247 -36.50 -15.24 4.60
N GLY A 248 -36.52 -16.37 3.88
CA GLY A 248 -37.59 -17.34 3.98
C GLY A 248 -38.98 -16.77 3.68
N GLY A 249 -39.07 -15.83 2.74
CA GLY A 249 -40.30 -15.14 2.38
C GLY A 249 -40.75 -14.00 3.32
N ASN A 250 -39.96 -13.71 4.37
CA ASN A 250 -40.28 -12.64 5.32
C ASN A 250 -39.44 -11.40 5.04
N PRO A 251 -40.05 -10.22 4.80
CA PRO A 251 -39.31 -8.98 4.65
C PRO A 251 -38.73 -8.50 5.97
N LEU A 252 -37.48 -8.11 5.96
CA LEU A 252 -36.72 -7.60 7.09
C LEU A 252 -36.10 -6.24 6.75
N ASP A 253 -36.26 -5.27 7.65
CA ASP A 253 -35.63 -3.96 7.54
C ASP A 253 -34.73 -3.80 8.78
N LEU A 254 -33.43 -3.92 8.57
CA LEU A 254 -32.47 -4.10 9.65
C LEU A 254 -31.51 -2.92 9.71
N GLN A 255 -31.34 -2.36 10.92
CA GLN A 255 -30.18 -1.53 11.22
C GLN A 255 -29.05 -2.46 11.67
N ILE A 256 -27.96 -2.47 10.93
CA ILE A 256 -26.84 -3.38 11.15
C ILE A 256 -25.59 -2.55 11.47
N ARG A 257 -24.89 -2.94 12.53
CA ARG A 257 -23.50 -2.57 12.78
C ARG A 257 -22.63 -3.78 12.44
N TYR A 258 -21.50 -3.56 11.77
CA TYR A 258 -20.67 -4.67 11.31
C TYR A 258 -19.17 -4.39 11.42
N LEU A 259 -18.44 -5.49 11.45
CA LEU A 259 -17.00 -5.56 11.24
C LEU A 259 -16.75 -6.46 10.03
N ALA A 260 -15.98 -5.97 9.09
CA ALA A 260 -15.56 -6.71 7.90
C ALA A 260 -14.03 -6.71 7.81
N VAL A 261 -13.44 -7.86 7.53
CA VAL A 261 -12.01 -8.00 7.26
C VAL A 261 -11.83 -8.34 5.78
N TYR A 262 -11.03 -7.52 5.12
CA TYR A 262 -10.68 -7.67 3.72
C TYR A 262 -9.23 -8.11 3.57
N GLY A 263 -8.97 -9.03 2.65
CA GLY A 263 -7.64 -9.39 2.18
C GLY A 263 -7.43 -8.87 0.76
N ASN A 264 -6.26 -8.31 0.49
CA ASN A 264 -5.86 -7.96 -0.88
C ASN A 264 -5.15 -9.14 -1.52
N ARG A 265 -5.68 -9.59 -2.65
CA ARG A 265 -5.05 -10.61 -3.48
C ARG A 265 -4.98 -10.06 -4.90
N ASP A 266 -3.76 -9.89 -5.41
CA ASP A 266 -3.50 -9.41 -6.77
C ASP A 266 -4.21 -8.08 -7.10
N GLY A 267 -4.26 -7.15 -6.14
CA GLY A 267 -4.92 -5.86 -6.27
C GLY A 267 -6.43 -5.87 -6.01
N ILE A 268 -7.04 -7.03 -5.76
CA ILE A 268 -8.46 -7.17 -5.48
C ILE A 268 -8.68 -7.36 -3.97
N TRP A 269 -9.43 -6.43 -3.36
CA TRP A 269 -9.84 -6.54 -1.97
C TRP A 269 -11.04 -7.48 -1.84
N GLN A 270 -10.85 -8.64 -1.24
CA GLN A 270 -11.87 -9.66 -1.04
C GLN A 270 -12.28 -9.75 0.44
N LEU A 271 -13.58 -9.89 0.70
CA LEU A 271 -14.11 -10.12 2.04
C LEU A 271 -13.69 -11.50 2.54
N ARG A 272 -12.98 -11.56 3.67
CA ARG A 272 -12.57 -12.81 4.34
C ARG A 272 -13.38 -13.10 5.59
N SER A 273 -13.80 -12.05 6.30
CA SER A 273 -14.63 -12.22 7.49
C SER A 273 -15.66 -11.08 7.56
N TRP A 274 -16.86 -11.45 7.90
CA TRP A 274 -17.95 -10.55 8.20
C TRP A 274 -18.59 -10.90 9.52
N GLN A 275 -18.83 -9.93 10.35
CA GLN A 275 -19.58 -10.08 11.58
C GLN A 275 -20.53 -8.92 11.75
N SER A 276 -21.81 -9.24 11.99
CA SER A 276 -22.86 -8.24 12.10
C SER A 276 -23.67 -8.35 13.37
N LEU A 277 -24.19 -7.22 13.82
CA LEU A 277 -25.08 -7.09 14.96
C LEU A 277 -26.28 -6.24 14.56
N LYS A 278 -27.49 -6.64 14.98
CA LYS A 278 -28.65 -5.76 14.90
C LYS A 278 -28.49 -4.65 15.94
N THR A 279 -28.80 -3.44 15.53
CA THR A 279 -28.91 -2.30 16.45
C THR A 279 -30.36 -1.89 16.57
N PRO A 280 -30.76 -1.31 17.72
CA PRO A 280 -32.10 -0.76 17.89
C PRO A 280 -32.49 0.25 16.81
#